data_343ead518e01f0d2eccb1f9e0e03b982
#
_entry.id   343ead518e01f0d2eccb1f9e0e03b982
#
_cell.length_a   1.000
_cell.length_b   1.000
_cell.length_c   1.000
_cell.angle_alpha   90.00
_cell.angle_beta   90.00
_cell.angle_gamma   90.00
#
_symmetry.space_group_name_H-M   'P 1'
#
loop_
_entity.id
_entity.type
_entity.pdbx_description
1 polymer ?
#
loop_
_entity_poly.entity_id
_entity_poly.type
_entity_poly.pdbx_seq_one_letter_code
_entity_poly.pdbx_strand_id
1 'polypeptide(L)'
;MPTPSPSEPSLSGLRLNLRIVSIVAFNFASYLNIGLPLAVLPGYVHDHLGYSAFWAGLVISLQYFSTLVSRPHAGRSADEKGPKKIVVWGLAGVMLSGVFYLLATFSDASPAITLLLLCLGRVVLGAGQSLAGTGATLWGVGVVGSRHIGRVISWNGIATYGAMAIGAPLGVWLNHIGGLKLLSVCIILIAAVAIVLALPRPAVQVAPGKKIPFREVLGKVWVYGIILAIASAGFGVIATFITLFYADRNWEGAALTLTIFSVAFVGARLVFPNSIQRFGGLRVAMACFVVEIVGLLLVWGATQPLMAEVGAFLAGAGFSLVFPALGVVAVKAVSPQNQGSALATYTIFLDLSLGIVGPVAGMLMAYTGIASIYLAAALLGLCGLALTWRLTQRIANV
;
A
#
# COMPACT_ATOMS: atom_id res chain seq x y z
N MET A 1 42.75 -16.01 -20.47
CA MET A 1 42.15 -15.82 -19.13
C MET A 1 41.67 -14.38 -19.06
N PRO A 2 40.41 -14.07 -18.90
CA PRO A 2 39.96 -12.71 -18.69
C PRO A 2 40.36 -12.26 -17.28
N THR A 3 40.98 -11.10 -17.18
CA THR A 3 41.34 -10.44 -15.92
C THR A 3 40.09 -10.23 -15.06
N PRO A 4 40.13 -10.53 -13.74
CA PRO A 4 39.01 -10.25 -12.85
C PRO A 4 38.78 -8.74 -12.80
N SER A 5 37.53 -8.32 -13.07
CA SER A 5 37.11 -6.93 -12.87
C SER A 5 37.35 -6.51 -11.42
N PRO A 6 37.79 -5.27 -11.17
CA PRO A 6 38.05 -4.78 -9.81
C PRO A 6 36.78 -4.92 -8.98
N SER A 7 36.88 -5.61 -7.85
CA SER A 7 35.83 -5.74 -6.85
C SER A 7 35.43 -4.35 -6.38
N GLU A 8 34.18 -3.95 -6.69
CA GLU A 8 33.61 -2.72 -6.12
C GLU A 8 33.72 -2.78 -4.59
N PRO A 9 34.17 -1.70 -3.94
CA PRO A 9 34.32 -1.67 -2.49
C PRO A 9 32.98 -1.96 -1.84
N SER A 10 32.92 -2.98 -0.99
CA SER A 10 31.74 -3.34 -0.23
C SER A 10 31.33 -2.15 0.65
N LEU A 11 30.24 -1.47 0.28
CA LEU A 11 29.69 -0.38 1.07
C LEU A 11 29.38 -0.91 2.47
N SER A 12 29.81 -0.20 3.52
CA SER A 12 29.41 -0.53 4.89
C SER A 12 27.89 -0.57 4.96
N GLY A 13 27.31 -1.48 5.74
CA GLY A 13 25.86 -1.69 5.81
C GLY A 13 25.07 -0.40 6.08
N LEU A 14 25.67 0.54 6.83
CA LEU A 14 25.06 1.85 7.11
C LEU A 14 25.03 2.74 5.86
N ARG A 15 26.12 2.85 5.11
CA ARG A 15 26.18 3.66 3.88
C ARG A 15 25.24 3.14 2.82
N LEU A 16 25.09 1.81 2.72
CA LEU A 16 24.14 1.16 1.82
C LEU A 16 22.70 1.54 2.19
N ASN A 17 22.34 1.45 3.47
CA ASN A 17 21.00 1.81 3.95
C ASN A 17 20.70 3.29 3.71
N LEU A 18 21.64 4.19 3.98
CA LEU A 18 21.46 5.63 3.72
C LEU A 18 21.22 5.94 2.24
N ARG A 19 21.93 5.26 1.33
CA ARG A 19 21.67 5.40 -0.11
C ARG A 19 20.28 4.91 -0.49
N ILE A 20 19.83 3.77 0.03
CA ILE A 20 18.48 3.25 -0.21
C ILE A 20 17.43 4.23 0.32
N VAL A 21 17.57 4.65 1.59
CA VAL A 21 16.62 5.56 2.25
C VAL A 21 16.52 6.89 1.51
N SER A 22 17.62 7.41 0.97
CA SER A 22 17.63 8.68 0.23
C SER A 22 16.79 8.64 -1.06
N ILE A 23 16.57 7.47 -1.64
CA ILE A 23 15.69 7.27 -2.82
C ILE A 23 14.29 6.86 -2.39
N VAL A 24 14.17 5.96 -1.43
CA VAL A 24 12.88 5.50 -0.90
C VAL A 24 12.11 6.63 -0.19
N ALA A 25 12.78 7.70 0.24
CA ALA A 25 12.15 8.92 0.75
C ALA A 25 11.14 9.54 -0.24
N PHE A 26 11.32 9.39 -1.55
CA PHE A 26 10.33 9.84 -2.55
C PHE A 26 9.06 8.98 -2.52
N ASN A 27 9.20 7.69 -2.26
CA ASN A 27 8.06 6.83 -2.03
C ASN A 27 7.36 7.16 -0.71
N PHE A 28 8.13 7.46 0.36
CA PHE A 28 7.58 7.95 1.62
C PHE A 28 6.74 9.21 1.41
N ALA A 29 7.24 10.21 0.67
CA ALA A 29 6.49 11.42 0.36
C ALA A 29 5.19 11.14 -0.41
N SER A 30 5.23 10.20 -1.38
CA SER A 30 4.03 9.76 -2.11
C SER A 30 2.99 9.13 -1.17
N TYR A 31 3.41 8.21 -0.30
CA TYR A 31 2.49 7.54 0.64
C TYR A 31 2.04 8.42 1.79
N LEU A 32 2.82 9.41 2.19
CA LEU A 32 2.37 10.44 3.14
C LEU A 32 1.16 11.20 2.57
N ASN A 33 1.22 11.56 1.29
CA ASN A 33 0.12 12.21 0.58
C ASN A 33 -1.10 11.28 0.35
N ILE A 34 -0.95 9.96 0.46
CA ILE A 34 -2.06 9.02 0.52
C ILE A 34 -2.63 8.95 1.93
N GLY A 35 -1.77 8.91 2.94
CA GLY A 35 -2.17 8.81 4.35
C GLY A 35 -2.94 10.02 4.84
N LEU A 36 -2.55 11.25 4.41
CA LEU A 36 -3.21 12.49 4.80
C LEU A 36 -4.74 12.48 4.59
N PRO A 37 -5.27 12.18 3.40
CA PRO A 37 -6.72 12.18 3.18
C PRO A 37 -7.41 10.87 3.59
N LEU A 38 -6.65 9.82 3.91
CA LEU A 38 -7.22 8.48 4.14
C LEU A 38 -8.19 8.44 5.32
N ALA A 39 -7.85 9.13 6.42
CA ALA A 39 -8.70 9.20 7.61
C ALA A 39 -9.77 10.31 7.53
N VAL A 40 -9.71 11.19 6.53
CA VAL A 40 -10.59 12.37 6.40
C VAL A 40 -11.66 12.15 5.32
N LEU A 41 -11.27 11.67 4.14
CA LEU A 41 -12.18 11.60 2.99
C LEU A 41 -13.43 10.73 3.20
N PRO A 42 -13.38 9.56 3.86
CA PRO A 42 -14.59 8.76 4.06
C PRO A 42 -15.68 9.52 4.84
N GLY A 43 -15.31 10.15 5.95
CA GLY A 43 -16.22 11.00 6.73
C GLY A 43 -16.66 12.23 5.94
N TYR A 44 -15.76 12.89 5.22
CA TYR A 44 -16.13 14.04 4.39
C TYR A 44 -17.19 13.68 3.33
N VAL A 45 -17.05 12.53 2.64
CA VAL A 45 -18.01 12.07 1.64
C VAL A 45 -19.32 11.62 2.27
N HIS A 46 -19.29 10.92 3.42
CA HIS A 46 -20.46 10.36 4.06
C HIS A 46 -21.22 11.42 4.89
N ASP A 47 -20.53 12.08 5.79
CA ASP A 47 -21.15 12.95 6.80
C ASP A 47 -21.35 14.40 6.29
N HIS A 48 -20.38 14.94 5.52
CA HIS A 48 -20.46 16.32 5.06
C HIS A 48 -21.20 16.45 3.71
N LEU A 49 -20.93 15.56 2.73
CA LEU A 49 -21.61 15.58 1.45
C LEU A 49 -22.90 14.80 1.43
N GLY A 50 -23.20 13.98 2.44
CA GLY A 50 -24.45 13.19 2.56
C GLY A 50 -24.54 11.98 1.63
N TYR A 51 -23.42 11.51 1.07
CA TYR A 51 -23.42 10.31 0.22
C TYR A 51 -23.36 9.02 1.03
N SER A 52 -23.83 7.91 0.44
CA SER A 52 -23.77 6.60 1.10
C SER A 52 -22.35 6.11 1.34
N ALA A 53 -22.19 5.15 2.25
CA ALA A 53 -20.91 4.47 2.52
C ALA A 53 -20.29 3.81 1.28
N PHE A 54 -21.12 3.41 0.30
CA PHE A 54 -20.63 2.94 -1.01
C PHE A 54 -19.75 4.00 -1.70
N TRP A 55 -20.20 5.26 -1.76
CA TRP A 55 -19.44 6.35 -2.36
C TRP A 55 -18.17 6.68 -1.57
N ALA A 56 -18.25 6.63 -0.23
CA ALA A 56 -17.06 6.79 0.63
C ALA A 56 -16.01 5.72 0.31
N GLY A 57 -16.43 4.46 0.21
CA GLY A 57 -15.56 3.35 -0.16
C GLY A 57 -15.04 3.46 -1.60
N LEU A 58 -15.90 3.86 -2.55
CA LEU A 58 -15.54 4.04 -3.96
C LEU A 58 -14.45 5.11 -4.13
N VAL A 59 -14.60 6.26 -3.48
CA VAL A 59 -13.59 7.35 -3.53
C VAL A 59 -12.22 6.82 -3.12
N ILE A 60 -12.12 6.06 -2.05
CA ILE A 60 -10.84 5.45 -1.62
C ILE A 60 -10.35 4.42 -2.64
N SER A 61 -11.24 3.57 -3.13
CA SER A 61 -10.89 2.46 -4.04
C SER A 61 -10.46 2.90 -5.42
N LEU A 62 -10.96 4.03 -5.93
CA LEU A 62 -10.59 4.57 -7.24
C LEU A 62 -9.07 4.78 -7.40
N GLN A 63 -8.38 5.13 -6.33
CA GLN A 63 -6.91 5.22 -6.32
C GLN A 63 -6.28 3.87 -6.66
N TYR A 64 -6.74 2.79 -6.03
CA TYR A 64 -6.16 1.46 -6.24
C TYR A 64 -6.47 0.91 -7.62
N PHE A 65 -7.67 1.16 -8.14
CA PHE A 65 -8.00 0.85 -9.55
C PHE A 65 -7.10 1.60 -10.52
N SER A 66 -6.89 2.89 -10.30
CA SER A 66 -5.99 3.69 -11.12
C SER A 66 -4.54 3.19 -11.02
N THR A 67 -4.09 2.82 -9.82
CA THR A 67 -2.77 2.23 -9.59
C THR A 67 -2.62 0.91 -10.37
N LEU A 68 -3.63 0.04 -10.30
CA LEU A 68 -3.66 -1.24 -11.00
C LEU A 68 -3.50 -1.08 -12.52
N VAL A 69 -4.32 -0.22 -13.12
CA VAL A 69 -4.31 0.04 -14.57
C VAL A 69 -3.02 0.71 -15.03
N SER A 70 -2.45 1.58 -14.22
CA SER A 70 -1.23 2.32 -14.55
C SER A 70 0.07 1.55 -14.29
N ARG A 71 0.08 0.47 -13.51
CA ARG A 71 1.30 -0.33 -13.21
C ARG A 71 2.05 -0.84 -14.43
N PRO A 72 1.40 -1.45 -15.45
CA PRO A 72 2.11 -1.89 -16.64
C PRO A 72 2.78 -0.74 -17.40
N HIS A 73 2.12 0.43 -17.41
CA HIS A 73 2.66 1.64 -18.05
C HIS A 73 3.82 2.22 -17.24
N ALA A 74 3.75 2.20 -15.90
CA ALA A 74 4.82 2.64 -15.03
C ALA A 74 6.10 1.81 -15.22
N GLY A 75 5.99 0.47 -15.26
CA GLY A 75 7.10 -0.43 -15.50
C GLY A 75 7.75 -0.18 -16.88
N ARG A 76 6.94 -0.11 -17.94
CA ARG A 76 7.43 0.16 -19.30
C ARG A 76 8.10 1.53 -19.40
N SER A 77 7.48 2.57 -18.83
CA SER A 77 8.05 3.92 -18.84
C SER A 77 9.35 4.01 -18.03
N ALA A 78 9.51 3.21 -16.97
CA ALA A 78 10.76 3.11 -16.22
C ALA A 78 11.90 2.54 -17.07
N ASP A 79 11.59 1.49 -17.84
CA ASP A 79 12.55 0.83 -18.73
C ASP A 79 12.96 1.72 -19.92
N GLU A 80 12.03 2.57 -20.42
CA GLU A 80 12.25 3.41 -21.60
C GLU A 80 12.83 4.78 -21.25
N LYS A 81 12.33 5.42 -20.20
CA LYS A 81 12.60 6.84 -19.88
C LYS A 81 13.49 7.00 -18.64
N GLY A 82 13.73 5.88 -17.94
CA GLY A 82 14.52 5.81 -16.72
C GLY A 82 13.70 6.05 -15.45
N PRO A 83 14.07 5.37 -14.34
CA PRO A 83 13.27 5.35 -13.11
C PRO A 83 13.17 6.71 -12.42
N LYS A 84 14.19 7.58 -12.49
CA LYS A 84 14.14 8.94 -11.94
C LYS A 84 13.02 9.77 -12.57
N LYS A 85 12.91 9.75 -13.91
CA LYS A 85 11.89 10.55 -14.61
C LYS A 85 10.48 10.16 -14.20
N ILE A 86 10.22 8.84 -14.05
CA ILE A 86 8.88 8.38 -13.65
C ILE A 86 8.58 8.68 -12.18
N VAL A 87 9.59 8.75 -11.30
CA VAL A 87 9.39 9.26 -9.93
C VAL A 87 8.93 10.71 -9.96
N VAL A 88 9.62 11.57 -10.73
CA VAL A 88 9.23 12.99 -10.84
C VAL A 88 7.82 13.13 -11.44
N TRP A 89 7.48 12.39 -12.49
CA TRP A 89 6.12 12.40 -13.05
C TRP A 89 5.08 11.86 -12.08
N GLY A 90 5.41 10.82 -11.31
CA GLY A 90 4.54 10.28 -10.28
C GLY A 90 4.27 11.31 -9.18
N LEU A 91 5.29 12.00 -8.69
CA LEU A 91 5.15 13.07 -7.70
C LEU A 91 4.36 14.26 -8.27
N ALA A 92 4.51 14.60 -9.57
CA ALA A 92 3.69 15.61 -10.22
C ALA A 92 2.20 15.19 -10.28
N GLY A 93 1.91 13.92 -10.53
CA GLY A 93 0.55 13.37 -10.43
C GLY A 93 0.01 13.47 -9.00
N VAL A 94 0.81 13.15 -7.98
CA VAL A 94 0.45 13.33 -6.56
C VAL A 94 0.16 14.79 -6.25
N MET A 95 0.98 15.73 -6.73
CA MET A 95 0.74 17.18 -6.60
C MET A 95 -0.58 17.60 -7.25
N LEU A 96 -0.85 17.12 -8.47
CA LEU A 96 -2.08 17.40 -9.20
C LEU A 96 -3.32 16.85 -8.46
N SER A 97 -3.23 15.73 -7.76
CA SER A 97 -4.33 15.23 -6.93
C SER A 97 -4.69 16.23 -5.81
N GLY A 98 -3.68 16.84 -5.19
CA GLY A 98 -3.88 17.90 -4.20
C GLY A 98 -4.59 19.12 -4.79
N VAL A 99 -4.31 19.48 -6.07
CA VAL A 99 -5.03 20.53 -6.79
C VAL A 99 -6.52 20.18 -6.96
N PHE A 100 -6.85 18.94 -7.34
CA PHE A 100 -8.25 18.51 -7.43
C PHE A 100 -8.96 18.57 -6.08
N TYR A 101 -8.32 18.16 -4.98
CA TYR A 101 -8.90 18.28 -3.64
C TYR A 101 -9.08 19.75 -3.24
N LEU A 102 -8.13 20.60 -3.59
CA LEU A 102 -8.25 22.04 -3.34
C LEU A 102 -9.42 22.65 -4.13
N LEU A 103 -9.58 22.29 -5.41
CA LEU A 103 -10.71 22.73 -6.23
C LEU A 103 -12.05 22.24 -5.68
N ALA A 104 -12.09 21.04 -5.11
CA ALA A 104 -13.27 20.49 -4.44
C ALA A 104 -13.77 21.40 -3.31
N THR A 105 -12.86 22.07 -2.60
CA THR A 105 -13.24 23.00 -1.49
C THR A 105 -13.87 24.31 -1.96
N PHE A 106 -13.83 24.62 -3.25
CA PHE A 106 -14.50 25.78 -3.82
C PHE A 106 -15.84 25.45 -4.50
N SER A 107 -16.22 24.18 -4.54
CA SER A 107 -17.43 23.69 -5.17
C SER A 107 -18.50 23.19 -4.18
N ASP A 108 -18.42 23.61 -2.91
CA ASP A 108 -19.32 23.18 -1.82
C ASP A 108 -20.82 23.42 -2.12
N ALA A 109 -21.14 24.37 -2.99
CA ALA A 109 -22.52 24.61 -3.45
C ALA A 109 -23.09 23.44 -4.27
N SER A 110 -22.26 22.52 -4.78
CA SER A 110 -22.68 21.37 -5.58
C SER A 110 -21.99 20.09 -5.12
N PRO A 111 -22.63 19.29 -4.23
CA PRO A 111 -22.06 18.04 -3.74
C PRO A 111 -21.59 17.08 -4.84
N ALA A 112 -22.29 17.08 -5.99
CA ALA A 112 -21.94 16.23 -7.13
C ALA A 112 -20.61 16.65 -7.79
N ILE A 113 -20.36 17.96 -7.94
CA ILE A 113 -19.10 18.49 -8.49
C ILE A 113 -17.97 18.21 -7.51
N THR A 114 -18.20 18.44 -6.22
CA THR A 114 -17.24 18.14 -5.15
C THR A 114 -16.84 16.67 -5.18
N LEU A 115 -17.82 15.76 -5.20
CA LEU A 115 -17.56 14.30 -5.29
C LEU A 115 -16.76 13.94 -6.56
N LEU A 116 -17.14 14.50 -7.72
CA LEU A 116 -16.43 14.28 -8.98
C LEU A 116 -14.96 14.72 -8.88
N LEU A 117 -14.69 15.89 -8.32
CA LEU A 117 -13.32 16.39 -8.14
C LEU A 117 -12.51 15.51 -7.17
N LEU A 118 -13.12 15.04 -6.10
CA LEU A 118 -12.48 14.08 -5.18
C LEU A 118 -12.15 12.77 -5.92
N CYS A 119 -13.08 12.23 -6.70
CA CYS A 119 -12.86 11.03 -7.51
C CYS A 119 -11.71 11.21 -8.52
N LEU A 120 -11.69 12.33 -9.26
CA LEU A 120 -10.62 12.66 -10.20
C LEU A 120 -9.27 12.78 -9.47
N GLY A 121 -9.25 13.44 -8.33
CA GLY A 121 -8.07 13.54 -7.47
C GLY A 121 -7.54 12.15 -7.06
N ARG A 122 -8.42 11.22 -6.71
CA ARG A 122 -8.04 9.83 -6.35
C ARG A 122 -7.51 9.05 -7.55
N VAL A 123 -8.11 9.19 -8.72
CA VAL A 123 -7.63 8.55 -9.95
C VAL A 123 -6.23 9.05 -10.31
N VAL A 124 -6.02 10.36 -10.28
CA VAL A 124 -4.71 10.97 -10.58
C VAL A 124 -3.66 10.57 -9.53
N LEU A 125 -4.05 10.51 -8.24
CA LEU A 125 -3.20 10.04 -7.15
C LEU A 125 -2.73 8.61 -7.38
N GLY A 126 -3.65 7.71 -7.77
CA GLY A 126 -3.32 6.30 -8.04
C GLY A 126 -2.32 6.11 -9.17
N ALA A 127 -2.51 6.83 -10.27
CA ALA A 127 -1.57 6.84 -11.39
C ALA A 127 -0.20 7.40 -10.95
N GLY A 128 -0.19 8.52 -10.23
CA GLY A 128 1.01 9.14 -9.67
C GLY A 128 1.75 8.19 -8.71
N GLN A 129 1.03 7.53 -7.81
CA GLN A 129 1.58 6.52 -6.89
C GLN A 129 2.22 5.34 -7.64
N SER A 130 1.56 4.84 -8.67
CA SER A 130 2.08 3.73 -9.49
C SER A 130 3.43 4.09 -10.11
N LEU A 131 3.55 5.29 -10.67
CA LEU A 131 4.79 5.81 -11.24
C LEU A 131 5.86 6.04 -10.16
N ALA A 132 5.52 6.75 -9.08
CA ALA A 132 6.45 7.09 -8.00
C ALA A 132 6.97 5.83 -7.29
N GLY A 133 6.10 4.89 -6.92
CA GLY A 133 6.47 3.67 -6.21
C GLY A 133 7.30 2.70 -7.06
N THR A 134 6.88 2.46 -8.32
CA THR A 134 7.64 1.64 -9.27
C THR A 134 9.00 2.28 -9.55
N GLY A 135 9.02 3.58 -9.83
CA GLY A 135 10.23 4.33 -10.10
C GLY A 135 11.20 4.35 -8.93
N ALA A 136 10.72 4.63 -7.70
CA ALA A 136 11.56 4.65 -6.51
C ALA A 136 12.21 3.30 -6.23
N THR A 137 11.45 2.20 -6.41
CA THR A 137 11.99 0.84 -6.25
C THR A 137 13.08 0.57 -7.28
N LEU A 138 12.83 0.80 -8.56
CA LEU A 138 13.81 0.57 -9.64
C LEU A 138 15.01 1.52 -9.55
N TRP A 139 14.78 2.78 -9.15
CA TRP A 139 15.86 3.73 -8.91
C TRP A 139 16.75 3.30 -7.74
N GLY A 140 16.14 2.87 -6.63
CA GLY A 140 16.86 2.32 -5.49
C GLY A 140 17.70 1.10 -5.87
N VAL A 141 17.13 0.15 -6.63
CA VAL A 141 17.87 -1.02 -7.14
C VAL A 141 19.02 -0.60 -8.05
N GLY A 142 18.80 0.37 -8.94
CA GLY A 142 19.85 0.87 -9.84
C GLY A 142 20.99 1.56 -9.10
N VAL A 143 20.71 2.23 -7.97
CA VAL A 143 21.74 2.91 -7.13
C VAL A 143 22.59 1.94 -6.32
N VAL A 144 22.01 0.82 -5.83
CA VAL A 144 22.71 -0.11 -4.92
C VAL A 144 23.03 -1.46 -5.55
N GLY A 145 22.56 -1.71 -6.78
CA GLY A 145 22.73 -2.97 -7.50
C GLY A 145 21.64 -4.00 -7.17
N SER A 146 21.38 -4.89 -8.15
CA SER A 146 20.34 -5.93 -8.07
C SER A 146 20.54 -6.93 -6.93
N ARG A 147 21.78 -7.13 -6.46
CA ARG A 147 22.09 -7.97 -5.29
C ARG A 147 21.37 -7.50 -4.03
N HIS A 148 21.03 -6.22 -3.92
CA HIS A 148 20.41 -5.61 -2.75
C HIS A 148 18.90 -5.34 -2.91
N ILE A 149 18.26 -5.89 -3.94
CA ILE A 149 16.82 -5.70 -4.23
C ILE A 149 15.92 -6.01 -3.01
N GLY A 150 16.22 -7.06 -2.25
CA GLY A 150 15.46 -7.41 -1.05
C GLY A 150 15.50 -6.31 0.03
N ARG A 151 16.64 -5.63 0.20
CA ARG A 151 16.77 -4.47 1.10
C ARG A 151 15.96 -3.28 0.60
N VAL A 152 16.01 -2.98 -0.70
CA VAL A 152 15.22 -1.89 -1.29
C VAL A 152 13.74 -2.13 -1.07
N ILE A 153 13.24 -3.34 -1.32
CA ILE A 153 11.84 -3.72 -1.09
C ILE A 153 11.46 -3.59 0.40
N SER A 154 12.34 -4.01 1.31
CA SER A 154 12.10 -3.90 2.76
C SER A 154 11.99 -2.44 3.19
N TRP A 155 12.96 -1.60 2.82
CA TRP A 155 12.93 -0.16 3.13
C TRP A 155 11.74 0.55 2.47
N ASN A 156 11.37 0.14 1.26
CA ASN A 156 10.20 0.68 0.57
C ASN A 156 8.90 0.38 1.34
N GLY A 157 8.77 -0.84 1.89
CA GLY A 157 7.64 -1.19 2.74
C GLY A 157 7.62 -0.41 4.07
N ILE A 158 8.76 -0.22 4.71
CA ILE A 158 8.89 0.61 5.93
C ILE A 158 8.47 2.06 5.62
N ALA A 159 8.95 2.62 4.49
CA ALA A 159 8.58 3.96 4.08
C ALA A 159 7.08 4.10 3.80
N THR A 160 6.49 3.12 3.12
CA THR A 160 5.05 3.10 2.80
C THR A 160 4.19 3.19 4.05
N TYR A 161 4.36 2.25 4.98
CA TYR A 161 3.50 2.17 6.17
C TYR A 161 3.92 3.18 7.25
N GLY A 162 5.20 3.53 7.34
CA GLY A 162 5.66 4.64 8.17
C GLY A 162 5.05 5.98 7.75
N ALA A 163 4.96 6.23 6.45
CA ALA A 163 4.29 7.41 5.92
C ALA A 163 2.79 7.42 6.24
N MET A 164 2.12 6.27 6.14
CA MET A 164 0.70 6.15 6.50
C MET A 164 0.48 6.32 8.00
N ALA A 165 1.37 5.79 8.85
CA ALA A 165 1.31 5.94 10.31
C ALA A 165 1.35 7.41 10.74
N ILE A 166 2.13 8.23 10.04
CA ILE A 166 2.23 9.67 10.30
C ILE A 166 1.11 10.42 9.57
N GLY A 167 0.80 10.02 8.35
CA GLY A 167 -0.15 10.72 7.47
C GLY A 167 -1.56 10.77 8.02
N ALA A 168 -2.07 9.67 8.58
CA ALA A 168 -3.43 9.60 9.08
C ALA A 168 -3.70 10.61 10.24
N PRO A 169 -2.93 10.63 11.34
CA PRO A 169 -3.15 11.60 12.40
C PRO A 169 -2.83 13.04 11.96
N LEU A 170 -1.80 13.21 11.13
CA LEU A 170 -1.48 14.53 10.57
C LEU A 170 -2.60 15.06 9.68
N GLY A 171 -3.22 14.20 8.87
CA GLY A 171 -4.36 14.57 8.04
C GLY A 171 -5.58 15.00 8.83
N VAL A 172 -5.93 14.28 9.90
CA VAL A 172 -7.02 14.66 10.80
C VAL A 172 -6.70 15.99 11.51
N TRP A 173 -5.49 16.17 12.00
CA TRP A 173 -5.06 17.41 12.64
C TRP A 173 -5.14 18.61 11.68
N LEU A 174 -4.62 18.48 10.45
CA LEU A 174 -4.72 19.52 9.41
C LEU A 174 -6.17 19.83 9.05
N ASN A 175 -7.00 18.81 8.94
CA ASN A 175 -8.43 18.98 8.66
C ASN A 175 -9.16 19.70 9.80
N HIS A 176 -8.79 19.44 11.04
CA HIS A 176 -9.36 20.14 12.21
C HIS A 176 -9.00 21.64 12.22
N ILE A 177 -7.78 22.03 11.84
CA ILE A 177 -7.31 23.41 11.84
C ILE A 177 -7.82 24.21 10.66
N GLY A 178 -7.78 23.67 9.45
CA GLY A 178 -8.04 24.43 8.22
C GLY A 178 -8.85 23.65 7.17
N GLY A 179 -9.53 22.58 7.60
CA GLY A 179 -10.39 21.78 6.74
C GLY A 179 -9.63 21.08 5.60
N LEU A 180 -10.39 20.54 4.66
CA LEU A 180 -9.87 19.91 3.46
C LEU A 180 -8.97 20.86 2.62
N LYS A 181 -9.19 22.17 2.73
CA LYS A 181 -8.39 23.21 2.06
C LYS A 181 -6.92 23.20 2.51
N LEU A 182 -6.66 23.24 3.82
CA LEU A 182 -5.31 23.20 4.36
C LEU A 182 -4.63 21.88 4.06
N LEU A 183 -5.35 20.76 4.21
CA LEU A 183 -4.87 19.42 3.87
C LEU A 183 -4.43 19.35 2.39
N SER A 184 -5.23 19.88 1.47
CA SER A 184 -4.92 19.89 0.04
C SER A 184 -3.67 20.73 -0.28
N VAL A 185 -3.50 21.88 0.36
CA VAL A 185 -2.30 22.72 0.22
C VAL A 185 -1.06 21.96 0.73
N CYS A 186 -1.16 21.27 1.86
CA CYS A 186 -0.06 20.45 2.36
C CYS A 186 0.33 19.33 1.39
N ILE A 187 -0.64 18.64 0.78
CA ILE A 187 -0.37 17.62 -0.26
C ILE A 187 0.43 18.22 -1.41
N ILE A 188 0.01 19.39 -1.92
CA ILE A 188 0.70 20.10 -3.01
C ILE A 188 2.14 20.44 -2.60
N LEU A 189 2.33 21.00 -1.40
CA LEU A 189 3.65 21.44 -0.91
C LEU A 189 4.59 20.26 -0.70
N ILE A 190 4.13 19.17 -0.06
CA ILE A 190 4.94 17.97 0.16
C ILE A 190 5.41 17.38 -1.17
N ALA A 191 4.50 17.25 -2.14
CA ALA A 191 4.83 16.75 -3.46
C ALA A 191 5.80 17.68 -4.21
N ALA A 192 5.60 19.00 -4.16
CA ALA A 192 6.48 19.99 -4.77
C ALA A 192 7.90 19.92 -4.18
N VAL A 193 8.02 19.88 -2.85
CA VAL A 193 9.31 19.72 -2.17
C VAL A 193 10.00 18.42 -2.59
N ALA A 194 9.26 17.31 -2.65
CA ALA A 194 9.81 16.03 -3.09
C ALA A 194 10.32 16.10 -4.55
N ILE A 195 9.61 16.78 -5.45
CA ILE A 195 10.05 17.01 -6.84
C ILE A 195 11.36 17.80 -6.85
N VAL A 196 11.41 18.93 -6.15
CA VAL A 196 12.61 19.78 -6.08
C VAL A 196 13.82 18.99 -5.56
N LEU A 197 13.64 18.14 -4.57
CA LEU A 197 14.70 17.27 -4.03
C LEU A 197 15.09 16.12 -4.96
N ALA A 198 14.19 15.66 -5.84
CA ALA A 198 14.46 14.61 -6.82
C ALA A 198 15.26 15.13 -8.03
N LEU A 199 15.04 16.36 -8.46
CA LEU A 199 15.62 16.94 -9.68
C LEU A 199 17.16 16.90 -9.71
N PRO A 200 17.91 17.27 -8.65
CA PRO A 200 19.38 17.25 -8.67
C PRO A 200 19.99 15.85 -8.53
N ARG A 201 19.20 14.82 -8.18
CA ARG A 201 19.73 13.46 -7.98
C ARG A 201 20.16 12.81 -9.30
N PRO A 202 21.22 11.99 -9.30
CA PRO A 202 21.69 11.32 -10.52
C PRO A 202 20.64 10.32 -11.03
N ALA A 203 20.46 10.27 -12.34
CA ALA A 203 19.65 9.25 -12.99
C ALA A 203 20.44 7.94 -13.10
N VAL A 204 19.73 6.81 -13.01
CA VAL A 204 20.30 5.47 -13.19
C VAL A 204 19.54 4.77 -14.30
N GLN A 205 20.27 4.09 -15.19
CA GLN A 205 19.69 3.21 -16.17
C GLN A 205 19.62 1.79 -15.60
N VAL A 206 18.45 1.17 -15.68
CA VAL A 206 18.28 -0.24 -15.34
C VAL A 206 18.35 -1.04 -16.64
N ALA A 207 19.26 -2.04 -16.70
CA ALA A 207 19.39 -2.88 -17.87
C ALA A 207 18.08 -3.64 -18.12
N PRO A 208 17.51 -3.59 -19.33
CA PRO A 208 16.28 -4.30 -19.64
C PRO A 208 16.50 -5.81 -19.54
N GLY A 209 15.69 -6.51 -18.73
CA GLY A 209 15.67 -7.97 -18.64
C GLY A 209 14.91 -8.60 -19.80
N LYS A 210 15.20 -9.88 -20.14
CA LYS A 210 14.45 -10.63 -21.13
C LYS A 210 13.03 -10.87 -20.64
N LYS A 211 12.04 -10.26 -21.31
CA LYS A 211 10.63 -10.26 -20.87
C LYS A 211 9.96 -11.60 -21.21
N ILE A 212 9.37 -12.26 -20.21
CA ILE A 212 8.44 -13.38 -20.44
C ILE A 212 7.03 -12.80 -20.66
N PRO A 213 6.19 -13.46 -21.45
CA PRO A 213 4.78 -13.10 -21.62
C PRO A 213 4.06 -13.07 -20.26
N PHE A 214 3.32 -11.99 -20.01
CA PHE A 214 2.55 -11.78 -18.76
C PHE A 214 1.67 -12.99 -18.39
N ARG A 215 1.03 -13.63 -19.39
CA ARG A 215 0.15 -14.78 -19.18
C ARG A 215 0.86 -15.98 -18.56
N GLU A 216 2.10 -16.23 -18.94
CA GLU A 216 2.89 -17.35 -18.40
C GLU A 216 3.30 -17.08 -16.96
N VAL A 217 3.72 -15.83 -16.66
CA VAL A 217 4.04 -15.42 -15.30
C VAL A 217 2.81 -15.49 -14.40
N LEU A 218 1.67 -14.97 -14.88
CA LEU A 218 0.39 -15.01 -14.16
C LEU A 218 0.00 -16.44 -13.80
N GLY A 219 0.11 -17.39 -14.76
CA GLY A 219 -0.20 -18.80 -14.51
C GLY A 219 0.61 -19.45 -13.39
N LYS A 220 1.81 -18.94 -13.09
CA LYS A 220 2.67 -19.43 -12.00
C LYS A 220 2.45 -18.75 -10.66
N VAL A 221 1.97 -17.50 -10.65
CA VAL A 221 1.90 -16.69 -9.41
C VAL A 221 0.49 -16.41 -8.93
N TRP A 222 -0.56 -16.67 -9.72
CA TRP A 222 -1.94 -16.28 -9.41
C TRP A 222 -2.47 -16.81 -8.07
N VAL A 223 -2.09 -18.03 -7.67
CA VAL A 223 -2.52 -18.62 -6.40
C VAL A 223 -2.01 -17.82 -5.23
N TYR A 224 -0.71 -17.45 -5.26
CA TYR A 224 -0.09 -16.60 -4.24
C TYR A 224 -0.70 -15.19 -4.25
N GLY A 225 -1.03 -14.70 -5.44
CA GLY A 225 -1.72 -13.43 -5.63
C GLY A 225 -3.11 -13.41 -5.01
N ILE A 226 -3.94 -14.44 -5.23
CA ILE A 226 -5.27 -14.56 -4.59
C ILE A 226 -5.15 -14.59 -3.06
N ILE A 227 -4.21 -15.36 -2.52
CA ILE A 227 -3.99 -15.41 -1.07
C ILE A 227 -3.60 -14.03 -0.54
N LEU A 228 -2.74 -13.30 -1.27
CA LEU A 228 -2.41 -11.91 -0.93
C LEU A 228 -3.63 -10.99 -0.99
N ALA A 229 -4.46 -11.10 -2.04
CA ALA A 229 -5.69 -10.31 -2.19
C ALA A 229 -6.63 -10.51 -0.99
N ILE A 230 -6.78 -11.75 -0.54
CA ILE A 230 -7.58 -12.09 0.63
C ILE A 230 -7.04 -11.40 1.90
N ALA A 231 -5.75 -11.51 2.18
CA ALA A 231 -5.13 -10.83 3.32
C ALA A 231 -5.26 -9.30 3.21
N SER A 232 -5.11 -8.75 2.01
CA SER A 232 -5.22 -7.30 1.79
C SER A 232 -6.61 -6.73 2.07
N ALA A 233 -7.65 -7.56 2.03
CA ALA A 233 -9.02 -7.13 2.33
C ALA A 233 -9.16 -6.67 3.79
N GLY A 234 -8.51 -7.33 4.75
CA GLY A 234 -8.47 -6.90 6.15
C GLY A 234 -7.89 -5.50 6.33
N PHE A 235 -6.76 -5.22 5.69
CA PHE A 235 -6.21 -3.87 5.65
C PHE A 235 -7.18 -2.88 4.98
N GLY A 236 -7.77 -3.25 3.85
CA GLY A 236 -8.67 -2.39 3.09
C GLY A 236 -9.89 -1.94 3.88
N VAL A 237 -10.53 -2.83 4.66
CA VAL A 237 -11.69 -2.46 5.49
C VAL A 237 -11.28 -1.57 6.66
N ILE A 238 -10.14 -1.84 7.32
CA ILE A 238 -9.63 -0.97 8.40
C ILE A 238 -9.29 0.41 7.84
N ALA A 239 -8.49 0.47 6.78
CA ALA A 239 -8.03 1.73 6.22
C ALA A 239 -9.16 2.63 5.70
N THR A 240 -10.25 2.04 5.19
CA THR A 240 -11.35 2.79 4.59
C THR A 240 -12.45 3.13 5.58
N PHE A 241 -12.79 2.22 6.50
CA PHE A 241 -14.03 2.34 7.28
C PHE A 241 -13.82 2.51 8.78
N ILE A 242 -12.58 2.47 9.31
CA ILE A 242 -12.37 2.59 10.75
C ILE A 242 -12.84 3.95 11.29
N THR A 243 -12.72 5.02 10.49
CA THR A 243 -13.21 6.36 10.87
C THR A 243 -14.72 6.40 10.98
N LEU A 244 -15.42 5.77 10.03
CA LEU A 244 -16.88 5.65 10.07
C LEU A 244 -17.34 4.74 11.21
N PHE A 245 -16.59 3.66 11.51
CA PHE A 245 -16.87 2.76 12.62
C PHE A 245 -16.79 3.50 13.98
N TYR A 246 -15.78 4.35 14.13
CA TYR A 246 -15.64 5.18 15.34
C TYR A 246 -16.74 6.23 15.44
N ALA A 247 -17.11 6.87 14.31
CA ALA A 247 -18.20 7.84 14.25
C ALA A 247 -19.55 7.20 14.62
N ASP A 248 -19.87 5.99 14.08
CA ASP A 248 -21.08 5.23 14.41
C ASP A 248 -21.21 4.92 15.92
N ARG A 249 -20.08 4.73 16.59
CA ARG A 249 -20.02 4.44 18.02
C ARG A 249 -19.85 5.69 18.89
N ASN A 250 -19.77 6.89 18.31
CA ASN A 250 -19.42 8.15 18.98
C ASN A 250 -18.09 8.08 19.75
N TRP A 251 -17.10 7.39 19.15
CA TRP A 251 -15.74 7.28 19.69
C TRP A 251 -14.80 8.27 19.01
N GLU A 252 -13.82 8.72 19.78
CA GLU A 252 -12.69 9.52 19.27
C GLU A 252 -11.46 8.64 19.03
N GLY A 253 -10.49 9.12 18.23
CA GLY A 253 -9.20 8.46 18.06
C GLY A 253 -9.07 7.50 16.86
N ALA A 254 -9.98 7.52 15.91
CA ALA A 254 -9.91 6.68 14.71
C ALA A 254 -8.58 6.78 13.95
N ALA A 255 -8.00 7.99 13.86
CA ALA A 255 -6.69 8.20 13.21
C ALA A 255 -5.56 7.53 14.00
N LEU A 256 -5.64 7.49 15.33
CA LEU A 256 -4.70 6.77 16.18
C LEU A 256 -4.75 5.27 15.89
N THR A 257 -5.94 4.71 15.68
CA THR A 257 -6.12 3.29 15.31
C THR A 257 -5.42 2.94 14.00
N LEU A 258 -5.49 3.82 12.99
CA LEU A 258 -4.73 3.65 11.73
C LEU A 258 -3.22 3.74 11.95
N THR A 259 -2.80 4.64 12.84
CA THR A 259 -1.39 4.76 13.23
C THR A 259 -0.91 3.48 13.93
N ILE A 260 -1.68 2.96 14.89
CA ILE A 260 -1.38 1.73 15.63
C ILE A 260 -1.25 0.54 14.67
N PHE A 261 -2.18 0.40 13.72
CA PHE A 261 -2.09 -0.61 12.64
C PHE A 261 -0.76 -0.49 11.89
N SER A 262 -0.41 0.72 11.46
CA SER A 262 0.79 0.96 10.63
C SER A 262 2.09 0.77 11.43
N VAL A 263 2.10 1.18 12.70
CA VAL A 263 3.24 0.95 13.63
C VAL A 263 3.43 -0.54 13.88
N ALA A 264 2.35 -1.29 14.12
CA ALA A 264 2.40 -2.74 14.28
C ALA A 264 2.92 -3.43 13.02
N PHE A 265 2.49 -2.97 11.84
CA PHE A 265 2.97 -3.47 10.56
C PHE A 265 4.50 -3.28 10.40
N VAL A 266 5.00 -2.08 10.67
CA VAL A 266 6.45 -1.79 10.62
C VAL A 266 7.19 -2.58 11.69
N GLY A 267 6.66 -2.57 12.93
CA GLY A 267 7.23 -3.26 14.09
C GLY A 267 7.41 -4.76 13.85
N ALA A 268 6.39 -5.42 13.31
CA ALA A 268 6.47 -6.85 13.01
C ALA A 268 7.60 -7.18 12.00
N ARG A 269 7.85 -6.32 11.00
CA ARG A 269 8.98 -6.49 10.07
C ARG A 269 10.34 -6.32 10.74
N LEU A 270 10.44 -5.41 11.69
CA LEU A 270 11.69 -5.15 12.41
C LEU A 270 11.98 -6.24 13.45
N VAL A 271 10.95 -6.75 14.12
CA VAL A 271 11.09 -7.79 15.16
C VAL A 271 11.32 -9.18 14.56
N PHE A 272 10.71 -9.48 13.41
CA PHE A 272 10.77 -10.79 12.76
C PHE A 272 11.48 -10.79 11.39
N PRO A 273 12.65 -10.17 11.21
CA PRO A 273 13.29 -9.98 9.89
C PRO A 273 13.69 -11.30 9.22
N ASN A 274 13.98 -12.34 10.00
CA ASN A 274 14.49 -13.63 9.51
C ASN A 274 13.43 -14.75 9.54
N SER A 275 12.19 -14.45 9.90
CA SER A 275 11.13 -15.45 10.07
C SER A 275 10.87 -16.25 8.79
N ILE A 276 10.85 -15.58 7.63
CA ILE A 276 10.59 -16.19 6.32
C ILE A 276 11.71 -17.15 5.93
N GLN A 277 12.96 -16.81 6.24
CA GLN A 277 14.11 -17.68 5.96
C GLN A 277 14.14 -18.91 6.89
N ARG A 278 13.77 -18.72 8.17
CA ARG A 278 13.82 -19.76 9.19
C ARG A 278 12.67 -20.75 9.09
N PHE A 279 11.45 -20.27 8.85
CA PHE A 279 10.23 -21.09 8.91
C PHE A 279 9.60 -21.37 7.54
N GLY A 280 10.06 -20.67 6.49
CA GLY A 280 9.47 -20.72 5.14
C GLY A 280 8.27 -19.79 4.96
N GLY A 281 8.09 -19.30 3.72
CA GLY A 281 7.08 -18.28 3.41
C GLY A 281 5.64 -18.70 3.72
N LEU A 282 5.23 -19.92 3.36
CA LEU A 282 3.85 -20.37 3.56
C LEU A 282 3.50 -20.53 5.04
N ARG A 283 4.41 -21.06 5.88
CA ARG A 283 4.16 -21.18 7.32
C ARG A 283 4.06 -19.82 8.01
N VAL A 284 4.91 -18.88 7.61
CA VAL A 284 4.83 -17.48 8.09
C VAL A 284 3.52 -16.85 7.67
N ALA A 285 3.08 -17.03 6.42
CA ALA A 285 1.80 -16.51 5.95
C ALA A 285 0.61 -17.09 6.74
N MET A 286 0.62 -18.39 7.05
CA MET A 286 -0.43 -18.99 7.89
C MET A 286 -0.48 -18.39 9.30
N ALA A 287 0.67 -18.23 9.97
CA ALA A 287 0.73 -17.58 11.28
C ALA A 287 0.21 -16.13 11.21
N CYS A 288 0.57 -15.42 10.15
CA CYS A 288 0.09 -14.06 9.89
C CYS A 288 -1.42 -13.99 9.72
N PHE A 289 -2.03 -14.91 8.95
CA PHE A 289 -3.49 -14.98 8.82
C PHE A 289 -4.18 -15.19 10.16
N VAL A 290 -3.67 -16.09 11.02
CA VAL A 290 -4.26 -16.31 12.35
C VAL A 290 -4.26 -15.02 13.16
N VAL A 291 -3.14 -14.29 13.18
CA VAL A 291 -3.03 -13.03 13.93
C VAL A 291 -3.95 -11.96 13.35
N GLU A 292 -4.03 -11.85 12.02
CA GLU A 292 -4.91 -10.90 11.33
C GLU A 292 -6.38 -11.19 11.59
N ILE A 293 -6.80 -12.45 11.50
CA ILE A 293 -8.19 -12.89 11.78
C ILE A 293 -8.57 -12.53 13.22
N VAL A 294 -7.72 -12.82 14.20
CA VAL A 294 -7.97 -12.45 15.60
C VAL A 294 -8.12 -10.94 15.74
N GLY A 295 -7.24 -10.17 15.08
CA GLY A 295 -7.33 -8.71 15.07
C GLY A 295 -8.66 -8.20 14.51
N LEU A 296 -9.10 -8.73 13.35
CA LEU A 296 -10.36 -8.35 12.71
C LEU A 296 -11.60 -8.73 13.57
N LEU A 297 -11.58 -9.89 14.22
CA LEU A 297 -12.64 -10.31 15.15
C LEU A 297 -12.72 -9.40 16.38
N LEU A 298 -11.57 -8.93 16.89
CA LEU A 298 -11.55 -7.96 17.98
C LEU A 298 -12.14 -6.61 17.54
N VAL A 299 -11.84 -6.12 16.32
CA VAL A 299 -12.46 -4.90 15.81
C VAL A 299 -13.97 -5.10 15.63
N TRP A 300 -14.40 -6.25 15.07
CA TRP A 300 -15.82 -6.57 14.92
C TRP A 300 -16.57 -6.55 16.25
N GLY A 301 -16.04 -7.21 17.27
CA GLY A 301 -16.66 -7.31 18.61
C GLY A 301 -16.36 -6.13 19.54
N ALA A 302 -15.68 -5.09 19.05
CA ALA A 302 -15.24 -3.99 19.91
C ALA A 302 -16.42 -3.24 20.55
N THR A 303 -16.40 -3.14 21.86
CA THR A 303 -17.35 -2.37 22.68
C THR A 303 -16.74 -1.08 23.24
N GLN A 304 -15.44 -0.90 23.07
CA GLN A 304 -14.68 0.28 23.50
C GLN A 304 -13.49 0.54 22.56
N PRO A 305 -13.00 1.78 22.43
CA PRO A 305 -11.92 2.15 21.53
C PRO A 305 -10.66 1.28 21.67
N LEU A 306 -10.23 1.00 22.90
CA LEU A 306 -9.03 0.20 23.17
C LEU A 306 -9.10 -1.21 22.54
N MET A 307 -10.29 -1.82 22.52
CA MET A 307 -10.48 -3.15 21.92
C MET A 307 -10.29 -3.08 20.38
N ALA A 308 -10.79 -2.02 19.76
CA ALA A 308 -10.59 -1.78 18.32
C ALA A 308 -9.11 -1.46 18.00
N GLU A 309 -8.42 -0.72 18.86
CA GLU A 309 -6.99 -0.41 18.73
C GLU A 309 -6.12 -1.68 18.83
N VAL A 310 -6.39 -2.54 19.83
CA VAL A 310 -5.71 -3.84 19.97
C VAL A 310 -6.01 -4.73 18.75
N GLY A 311 -7.25 -4.73 18.27
CA GLY A 311 -7.63 -5.44 17.06
C GLY A 311 -6.87 -4.93 15.83
N ALA A 312 -6.77 -3.63 15.65
CA ALA A 312 -6.03 -3.01 14.57
C ALA A 312 -4.50 -3.29 14.67
N PHE A 313 -3.94 -3.27 15.89
CA PHE A 313 -2.55 -3.67 16.14
C PHE A 313 -2.29 -5.11 15.65
N LEU A 314 -3.11 -6.06 16.05
CA LEU A 314 -2.96 -7.45 15.64
C LEU A 314 -3.17 -7.62 14.12
N ALA A 315 -4.18 -6.97 13.55
CA ALA A 315 -4.42 -7.01 12.11
C ALA A 315 -3.23 -6.45 11.32
N GLY A 316 -2.64 -5.33 11.78
CA GLY A 316 -1.45 -4.73 11.17
C GLY A 316 -0.21 -5.63 11.27
N ALA A 317 0.04 -6.20 12.44
CA ALA A 317 1.14 -7.14 12.65
C ALA A 317 0.97 -8.41 11.81
N GLY A 318 -0.26 -8.95 11.75
CA GLY A 318 -0.61 -10.11 10.94
C GLY A 318 -0.43 -9.87 9.45
N PHE A 319 -0.97 -8.79 8.92
CA PHE A 319 -0.84 -8.46 7.50
C PHE A 319 0.62 -8.18 7.07
N SER A 320 1.46 -7.68 7.97
CA SER A 320 2.80 -7.18 7.68
C SER A 320 3.68 -8.13 6.87
N LEU A 321 3.78 -9.39 7.29
CA LEU A 321 4.69 -10.35 6.67
C LEU A 321 4.04 -11.19 5.56
N VAL A 322 2.72 -11.08 5.33
CA VAL A 322 2.03 -11.86 4.28
C VAL A 322 2.61 -11.52 2.91
N PHE A 323 2.76 -10.22 2.59
CA PHE A 323 3.30 -9.79 1.31
C PHE A 323 4.70 -10.35 1.02
N PRO A 324 5.72 -10.17 1.89
CA PRO A 324 7.04 -10.72 1.62
C PRO A 324 7.09 -12.25 1.71
N ALA A 325 6.29 -12.87 2.57
CA ALA A 325 6.26 -14.32 2.76
C ALA A 325 5.77 -15.06 1.50
N LEU A 326 4.62 -14.64 0.96
CA LEU A 326 4.08 -15.20 -0.28
C LEU A 326 4.87 -14.73 -1.50
N GLY A 327 5.38 -13.48 -1.48
CA GLY A 327 6.19 -12.91 -2.55
C GLY A 327 7.48 -13.70 -2.79
N VAL A 328 8.16 -14.15 -1.74
CA VAL A 328 9.35 -15.02 -1.86
C VAL A 328 9.01 -16.35 -2.53
N VAL A 329 7.85 -16.93 -2.22
CA VAL A 329 7.40 -18.19 -2.83
C VAL A 329 7.01 -17.96 -4.30
N ALA A 330 6.26 -16.90 -4.58
CA ALA A 330 5.86 -16.52 -5.93
C ALA A 330 7.06 -16.26 -6.86
N VAL A 331 8.07 -15.55 -6.36
CA VAL A 331 9.31 -15.24 -7.10
C VAL A 331 10.14 -16.51 -7.37
N LYS A 332 10.16 -17.47 -6.45
CA LYS A 332 10.84 -18.77 -6.64
C LYS A 332 10.13 -19.69 -7.65
N ALA A 333 8.86 -19.43 -7.96
CA ALA A 333 8.10 -20.21 -8.95
C ALA A 333 8.50 -19.89 -10.42
N VAL A 334 9.32 -18.86 -10.63
CA VAL A 334 9.80 -18.45 -11.95
C VAL A 334 11.34 -18.45 -12.01
N SER A 335 11.89 -18.42 -13.23
CA SER A 335 13.34 -18.32 -13.41
C SER A 335 13.89 -16.98 -12.89
N PRO A 336 15.17 -16.92 -12.47
CA PRO A 336 15.78 -15.72 -11.88
C PRO A 336 15.62 -14.43 -12.71
N GLN A 337 15.66 -14.56 -14.06
CA GLN A 337 15.52 -13.43 -14.99
C GLN A 337 14.13 -12.80 -14.98
N ASN A 338 13.12 -13.49 -14.45
CA ASN A 338 11.71 -13.10 -14.49
C ASN A 338 11.14 -12.77 -13.10
N GLN A 339 11.98 -12.73 -12.08
CA GLN A 339 11.56 -12.48 -10.70
C GLN A 339 10.90 -11.10 -10.51
N GLY A 340 11.39 -10.09 -11.23
CA GLY A 340 10.78 -8.76 -11.24
C GLY A 340 9.36 -8.77 -11.82
N SER A 341 9.16 -9.45 -12.95
CA SER A 341 7.84 -9.63 -13.57
C SER A 341 6.88 -10.42 -12.66
N ALA A 342 7.37 -11.45 -11.97
CA ALA A 342 6.57 -12.23 -11.02
C ALA A 342 6.12 -11.36 -9.84
N LEU A 343 7.02 -10.56 -9.27
CA LEU A 343 6.69 -9.66 -8.17
C LEU A 343 5.69 -8.58 -8.60
N ALA A 344 5.87 -7.99 -9.79
CA ALA A 344 4.93 -7.01 -10.33
C ALA A 344 3.54 -7.63 -10.56
N THR A 345 3.47 -8.81 -11.19
CA THR A 345 2.22 -9.54 -11.40
C THR A 345 1.54 -9.92 -10.08
N TYR A 346 2.31 -10.37 -9.10
CA TYR A 346 1.83 -10.68 -7.76
C TYR A 346 1.23 -9.46 -7.06
N THR A 347 1.85 -8.29 -7.19
CA THR A 347 1.38 -7.04 -6.56
C THR A 347 0.05 -6.54 -7.16
N ILE A 348 -0.25 -6.87 -8.42
CA ILE A 348 -1.54 -6.55 -9.05
C ILE A 348 -2.73 -7.06 -8.21
N PHE A 349 -2.60 -8.22 -7.58
CA PHE A 349 -3.67 -8.80 -6.76
C PHE A 349 -3.94 -7.99 -5.48
N LEU A 350 -2.91 -7.36 -4.91
CA LEU A 350 -3.07 -6.43 -3.79
C LEU A 350 -3.87 -5.20 -4.22
N ASP A 351 -3.48 -4.56 -5.33
CA ASP A 351 -4.18 -3.38 -5.83
C ASP A 351 -5.63 -3.70 -6.23
N LEU A 352 -5.85 -4.85 -6.85
CA LEU A 352 -7.19 -5.33 -7.20
C LEU A 352 -8.07 -5.52 -5.97
N SER A 353 -7.54 -6.16 -4.93
CA SER A 353 -8.26 -6.33 -3.66
C SER A 353 -8.65 -4.99 -3.06
N LEU A 354 -7.70 -4.07 -2.92
CA LEU A 354 -7.93 -2.75 -2.34
C LEU A 354 -8.90 -1.90 -3.19
N GLY A 355 -8.90 -2.11 -4.52
CA GLY A 355 -9.85 -1.49 -5.42
C GLY A 355 -11.30 -1.99 -5.23
N ILE A 356 -11.48 -3.26 -4.91
CA ILE A 356 -12.80 -3.90 -4.78
C ILE A 356 -13.37 -3.75 -3.36
N VAL A 357 -12.52 -3.85 -2.35
CA VAL A 357 -12.94 -3.93 -0.94
C VAL A 357 -13.78 -2.73 -0.51
N GLY A 358 -13.41 -1.50 -0.91
CA GLY A 358 -14.15 -0.30 -0.52
C GLY A 358 -15.63 -0.34 -0.93
N PRO A 359 -15.95 -0.43 -2.22
CA PRO A 359 -17.35 -0.51 -2.68
C PRO A 359 -18.12 -1.72 -2.11
N VAL A 360 -17.50 -2.90 -2.09
CA VAL A 360 -18.14 -4.13 -1.60
C VAL A 360 -18.44 -4.05 -0.10
N ALA A 361 -17.48 -3.59 0.71
CA ALA A 361 -17.68 -3.40 2.13
C ALA A 361 -18.69 -2.27 2.42
N GLY A 362 -18.69 -1.19 1.64
CA GLY A 362 -19.68 -0.13 1.74
C GLY A 362 -21.11 -0.59 1.42
N MET A 363 -21.26 -1.48 0.42
CA MET A 363 -22.56 -2.13 0.15
C MET A 363 -22.98 -3.06 1.30
N LEU A 364 -22.08 -3.91 1.77
CA LEU A 364 -22.36 -4.83 2.87
C LEU A 364 -22.78 -4.08 4.14
N MET A 365 -22.05 -3.00 4.46
CA MET A 365 -22.35 -2.13 5.58
C MET A 365 -23.79 -1.58 5.54
N ALA A 366 -24.29 -1.22 4.36
CA ALA A 366 -25.65 -0.67 4.17
C ALA A 366 -26.76 -1.66 4.56
N TYR A 367 -26.52 -2.98 4.44
CA TYR A 367 -27.52 -4.01 4.75
C TYR A 367 -27.35 -4.63 6.14
N THR A 368 -26.13 -4.70 6.66
CA THR A 368 -25.82 -5.51 7.85
C THR A 368 -25.13 -4.70 8.97
N GLY A 369 -24.93 -3.40 8.76
CA GLY A 369 -24.26 -2.52 9.70
C GLY A 369 -22.74 -2.54 9.57
N ILE A 370 -22.09 -1.50 10.09
CA ILE A 370 -20.67 -1.25 9.86
C ILE A 370 -19.75 -2.33 10.46
N ALA A 371 -20.06 -2.90 11.60
CA ALA A 371 -19.23 -3.92 12.24
C ALA A 371 -19.10 -5.18 11.39
N SER A 372 -20.13 -5.54 10.61
CA SER A 372 -20.16 -6.76 9.81
C SER A 372 -19.06 -6.87 8.76
N ILE A 373 -18.51 -5.73 8.27
CA ILE A 373 -17.43 -5.72 7.28
C ILE A 373 -16.13 -6.34 7.84
N TYR A 374 -15.87 -6.16 9.13
CA TYR A 374 -14.70 -6.75 9.81
C TYR A 374 -14.87 -8.26 10.00
N LEU A 375 -16.11 -8.70 10.33
CA LEU A 375 -16.44 -10.12 10.38
C LEU A 375 -16.30 -10.78 9.00
N ALA A 376 -16.81 -10.14 7.96
CA ALA A 376 -16.69 -10.64 6.58
C ALA A 376 -15.21 -10.75 6.15
N ALA A 377 -14.39 -9.76 6.49
CA ALA A 377 -12.94 -9.81 6.23
C ALA A 377 -12.25 -10.92 7.04
N ALA A 378 -12.65 -11.17 8.29
CA ALA A 378 -12.14 -12.26 9.10
C ALA A 378 -12.51 -13.64 8.50
N LEU A 379 -13.76 -13.82 8.06
CA LEU A 379 -14.20 -15.04 7.38
C LEU A 379 -13.46 -15.27 6.05
N LEU A 380 -13.23 -14.20 5.29
CA LEU A 380 -12.41 -14.26 4.10
C LEU A 380 -10.96 -14.65 4.44
N GLY A 381 -10.42 -14.12 5.53
CA GLY A 381 -9.10 -14.51 6.09
C GLY A 381 -9.01 -16.00 6.41
N LEU A 382 -10.07 -16.62 6.96
CA LEU A 382 -10.12 -18.08 7.16
C LEU A 382 -10.03 -18.85 5.84
N CYS A 383 -10.66 -18.36 4.77
CA CYS A 383 -10.49 -18.93 3.43
C CYS A 383 -9.03 -18.83 2.95
N GLY A 384 -8.37 -17.68 3.19
CA GLY A 384 -6.95 -17.47 2.86
C GLY A 384 -6.04 -18.43 3.64
N LEU A 385 -6.30 -18.60 4.93
CA LEU A 385 -5.60 -19.57 5.79
C LEU A 385 -5.75 -20.99 5.26
N ALA A 386 -6.98 -21.42 4.94
CA ALA A 386 -7.26 -22.75 4.42
C ALA A 386 -6.58 -23.00 3.05
N LEU A 387 -6.59 -22.01 2.16
CA LEU A 387 -5.89 -22.09 0.87
C LEU A 387 -4.37 -22.21 1.06
N THR A 388 -3.80 -21.42 1.97
CA THR A 388 -2.37 -21.45 2.28
C THR A 388 -1.97 -22.80 2.89
N TRP A 389 -2.80 -23.33 3.77
CA TRP A 389 -2.58 -24.66 4.38
C TRP A 389 -2.61 -25.78 3.33
N ARG A 390 -3.65 -25.80 2.45
CA ARG A 390 -3.73 -26.78 1.34
C ARG A 390 -2.51 -26.70 0.42
N LEU A 391 -2.05 -25.48 0.11
CA LEU A 391 -0.88 -25.27 -0.72
C LEU A 391 0.40 -25.82 -0.06
N THR A 392 0.53 -25.62 1.25
CA THR A 392 1.65 -26.17 2.04
C THR A 392 1.68 -27.70 2.01
N GLN A 393 0.52 -28.34 2.15
CA GLN A 393 0.42 -29.81 2.08
C GLN A 393 0.77 -30.36 0.69
N ARG A 394 0.33 -29.68 -0.38
CA ARG A 394 0.67 -30.08 -1.75
C ARG A 394 2.18 -30.02 -2.04
N ILE A 395 2.85 -28.98 -1.56
CA ILE A 395 4.30 -28.82 -1.76
C ILE A 395 5.10 -29.81 -0.89
N ALA A 396 4.60 -30.21 0.27
CA ALA A 396 5.26 -31.19 1.12
C ALA A 396 5.14 -32.63 0.59
N ASN A 397 4.16 -32.91 -0.26
CA ASN A 397 3.89 -34.23 -0.84
C ASN A 397 4.53 -34.43 -2.22
N VAL A 398 5.26 -33.43 -2.75
CA VAL A 398 6.07 -33.47 -3.99
C VAL A 398 7.54 -33.43 -3.65
#